data_583497a486208fbc6f5dc981136a4275
#
_entry.id   583497a486208fbc6f5dc981136a4275
#
_cell.length_a   1.000
_cell.length_b   1.000
_cell.length_c   1.000
_cell.angle_alpha   90.00
_cell.angle_beta   90.00
_cell.angle_gamma   90.00
#
_symmetry.space_group_name_H-M   'P 1'
#
loop_
_entity.id
_entity.type
_entity.pdbx_description
1 polymer ?
#
loop_
_entity_poly.entity_id
_entity_poly.type
_entity_poly.pdbx_seq_one_letter_code
_entity_poly.pdbx_strand_id
1 'polypeptide(L)'
;MDKIKNLSLKKTILLYLCVSLICSFLLSALVGGIASEVQQQIWWKYVDQEQYIQAEAGENSNYTVRIPRPSASRMSRWDHQVSELCDFLETYSVLLISLAGSGGAVFLFYRNKLKPPIEELGRASKMIGENNLDFQVDYTNKDEMGQLCQEFERMRRQLVLNNQKLWRTIEEEKALRSAVSHDLRSPLSVLKGYLEMLEEFRKAGILDQEKEGEMLEASRKQVQRMDQFVDMMAKLNSLEQRVLKAGPVIAKELEQEIRQAFTALGRDKQLDFHISENTGDFLGDREVILEVAENLLSNACRYAEKVIEIDLSVTSRELKIRVKDDGEGFQEDKEELTKAFYQQNIKDSLKHTGLGMYISRLYCEKHGGSLLLENDQAGGAVVTAIFRKLSH
;
A
#
# COMPACT_ATOMS: atom_id res chain seq x y z
N MET A 1 11.15 -33.29 7.61
CA MET A 1 10.46 -32.43 8.60
C MET A 1 9.63 -31.31 7.97
N ASP A 2 10.01 -30.78 6.82
CA ASP A 2 9.30 -29.63 6.20
C ASP A 2 7.89 -29.96 5.66
N LYS A 3 7.62 -31.21 5.28
CA LYS A 3 6.25 -31.61 4.86
C LYS A 3 5.21 -31.48 5.98
N ILE A 4 5.60 -31.75 7.24
CA ILE A 4 4.68 -31.66 8.40
C ILE A 4 4.44 -30.19 8.79
N LYS A 5 5.44 -29.32 8.62
CA LYS A 5 5.32 -27.89 8.90
C LYS A 5 4.30 -27.19 7.98
N ASN A 6 4.15 -27.67 6.75
CA ASN A 6 3.27 -27.10 5.73
C ASN A 6 1.88 -27.76 5.64
N LEU A 7 1.57 -28.73 6.52
CA LEU A 7 0.22 -29.29 6.62
C LEU A 7 -0.76 -28.28 7.21
N SER A 8 -2.00 -28.32 6.72
CA SER A 8 -3.09 -27.49 7.29
C SER A 8 -3.27 -27.81 8.79
N LEU A 9 -3.72 -26.82 9.56
CA LEU A 9 -3.96 -26.97 11.00
C LEU A 9 -4.85 -28.16 11.31
N LYS A 10 -5.95 -28.35 10.53
CA LYS A 10 -6.86 -29.49 10.67
C LYS A 10 -6.16 -30.83 10.49
N LYS A 11 -5.32 -30.97 9.46
CA LYS A 11 -4.58 -32.22 9.21
C LYS A 11 -3.52 -32.46 10.26
N THR A 12 -2.89 -31.41 10.73
CA THR A 12 -1.83 -31.49 11.75
C THR A 12 -2.41 -31.94 13.10
N ILE A 13 -3.49 -31.33 13.58
CA ILE A 13 -4.12 -31.72 14.85
C ILE A 13 -4.63 -33.17 14.79
N LEU A 14 -5.25 -33.56 13.64
CA LEU A 14 -5.69 -34.93 13.43
C LEU A 14 -4.54 -35.91 13.50
N LEU A 15 -3.40 -35.60 12.87
CA LEU A 15 -2.19 -36.41 12.91
C LEU A 15 -1.66 -36.57 14.34
N TYR A 16 -1.59 -35.47 15.12
CA TYR A 16 -1.13 -35.54 16.52
C TYR A 16 -2.05 -36.41 17.38
N LEU A 17 -3.38 -36.26 17.20
CA LEU A 17 -4.36 -37.07 17.93
C LEU A 17 -4.32 -38.54 17.52
N CYS A 18 -4.24 -38.87 16.23
CA CYS A 18 -4.14 -40.24 15.76
C CYS A 18 -2.87 -40.94 16.30
N VAL A 19 -1.72 -40.26 16.20
CA VAL A 19 -0.46 -40.79 16.72
C VAL A 19 -0.53 -41.01 18.24
N SER A 20 -1.08 -40.03 18.97
CA SER A 20 -1.28 -40.11 20.42
C SER A 20 -2.19 -41.28 20.82
N LEU A 21 -3.32 -41.48 20.12
CA LEU A 21 -4.25 -42.57 20.38
C LEU A 21 -3.60 -43.95 20.13
N ILE A 22 -2.87 -44.07 19.00
CA ILE A 22 -2.15 -45.33 18.70
C ILE A 22 -1.10 -45.63 19.79
N CYS A 23 -0.29 -44.63 20.14
CA CYS A 23 0.71 -44.78 21.20
C CYS A 23 0.06 -45.09 22.56
N SER A 24 -1.06 -44.45 22.89
CA SER A 24 -1.79 -44.68 24.11
C SER A 24 -2.38 -46.08 24.17
N PHE A 25 -2.91 -46.59 23.06
CA PHE A 25 -3.44 -47.95 22.96
C PHE A 25 -2.33 -49.00 23.13
N LEU A 26 -1.18 -48.81 22.45
CA LEU A 26 -0.04 -49.73 22.59
C LEU A 26 0.53 -49.72 24.01
N LEU A 27 0.65 -48.54 24.62
CA LEU A 27 1.15 -48.44 26.01
C LEU A 27 0.15 -49.03 27.00
N SER A 28 -1.14 -48.83 26.82
CA SER A 28 -2.18 -49.43 27.67
C SER A 28 -2.20 -50.96 27.55
N ALA A 29 -2.06 -51.50 26.34
CA ALA A 29 -1.98 -52.94 26.13
C ALA A 29 -0.74 -53.56 26.85
N LEU A 30 0.37 -52.84 26.83
CA LEU A 30 1.58 -53.27 27.56
C LEU A 30 1.37 -53.22 29.08
N VAL A 31 0.78 -52.12 29.59
CA VAL A 31 0.49 -51.99 31.03
C VAL A 31 -0.53 -53.05 31.49
N GLY A 32 -1.60 -53.28 30.73
CA GLY A 32 -2.58 -54.32 31.01
C GLY A 32 -1.98 -55.75 30.96
N GLY A 33 -1.14 -55.99 29.95
CA GLY A 33 -0.43 -57.28 29.86
C GLY A 33 0.47 -57.58 31.08
N ILE A 34 1.26 -56.55 31.49
CA ILE A 34 2.09 -56.68 32.70
C ILE A 34 1.22 -56.85 33.96
N ALA A 35 0.14 -56.09 34.08
CA ALA A 35 -0.78 -56.18 35.22
C ALA A 35 -1.39 -57.59 35.29
N SER A 36 -1.85 -58.12 34.16
CA SER A 36 -2.43 -59.46 34.06
C SER A 36 -1.40 -60.54 34.44
N GLU A 37 -0.15 -60.43 33.97
CA GLU A 37 0.90 -61.38 34.29
C GLU A 37 1.27 -61.38 35.77
N VAL A 38 1.42 -60.19 36.37
CA VAL A 38 1.64 -60.02 37.81
C VAL A 38 0.46 -60.57 38.63
N GLN A 39 -0.75 -60.30 38.20
CA GLN A 39 -1.97 -60.82 38.88
C GLN A 39 -2.05 -62.32 38.82
N GLN A 40 -1.76 -62.94 37.67
CA GLN A 40 -1.74 -64.41 37.55
C GLN A 40 -0.64 -65.05 38.42
N GLN A 41 0.55 -64.47 38.51
CA GLN A 41 1.61 -64.93 39.38
C GLN A 41 1.20 -64.87 40.87
N ILE A 42 0.47 -63.81 41.27
CA ILE A 42 -0.06 -63.70 42.65
C ILE A 42 -1.11 -64.76 42.89
N TRP A 43 -2.10 -64.93 42.03
CA TRP A 43 -3.17 -65.88 42.17
C TRP A 43 -2.71 -67.31 42.19
N TRP A 44 -1.65 -67.64 41.38
CA TRP A 44 -0.99 -68.96 41.36
C TRP A 44 -0.48 -69.41 42.72
N LYS A 45 -0.07 -68.55 43.62
CA LYS A 45 0.37 -68.86 44.98
C LYS A 45 -0.77 -69.40 45.85
N TYR A 46 -2.02 -69.12 45.53
CA TYR A 46 -3.18 -69.44 46.38
C TYR A 46 -4.13 -70.48 45.77
N VAL A 47 -3.80 -71.02 44.61
CA VAL A 47 -4.56 -72.07 43.92
C VAL A 47 -3.96 -73.42 44.26
N ASP A 48 -4.80 -74.47 44.42
CA ASP A 48 -4.36 -75.85 44.57
C ASP A 48 -3.82 -76.32 43.21
N GLN A 49 -2.48 -76.36 43.11
CA GLN A 49 -1.77 -76.56 41.82
C GLN A 49 -2.00 -77.99 41.28
N GLU A 50 -2.20 -78.99 42.14
CA GLU A 50 -2.43 -80.39 41.70
C GLU A 50 -3.83 -80.50 41.04
N GLN A 51 -4.85 -79.91 41.67
CA GLN A 51 -6.19 -79.92 41.12
C GLN A 51 -6.33 -79.09 39.82
N TYR A 52 -5.56 -77.98 39.73
CA TYR A 52 -5.54 -77.16 38.52
C TYR A 52 -4.87 -77.87 37.36
N ILE A 53 -3.73 -78.51 37.56
CA ILE A 53 -2.96 -79.26 36.53
C ILE A 53 -3.79 -80.49 36.06
N GLN A 54 -4.52 -81.16 36.94
CA GLN A 54 -5.39 -82.30 36.59
C GLN A 54 -6.60 -81.81 35.74
N ALA A 55 -7.20 -80.66 36.03
CA ALA A 55 -8.28 -80.08 35.26
C ALA A 55 -7.80 -79.62 33.84
N GLU A 56 -6.62 -79.05 33.73
CA GLU A 56 -6.00 -78.69 32.45
C GLU A 56 -5.65 -79.92 31.59
N ALA A 57 -5.22 -81.04 32.19
CA ALA A 57 -4.92 -82.24 31.48
C ALA A 57 -6.13 -83.07 31.01
N GLY A 58 -7.34 -82.77 31.58
CA GLY A 58 -8.59 -83.49 31.26
C GLY A 58 -9.46 -82.83 30.21
N GLU A 59 -9.26 -81.53 29.87
CA GLU A 59 -10.00 -80.78 28.86
C GLU A 59 -9.23 -80.74 27.52
N ASN A 60 -9.96 -81.08 26.44
CA ASN A 60 -9.48 -81.00 25.07
C ASN A 60 -8.81 -79.63 24.80
N SER A 61 -7.64 -79.66 24.21
CA SER A 61 -6.59 -78.64 24.05
C SER A 61 -6.95 -77.27 23.40
N ASN A 62 -8.19 -76.83 23.44
CA ASN A 62 -8.62 -75.57 22.83
C ASN A 62 -9.11 -74.48 23.82
N TYR A 63 -9.01 -74.68 25.10
CA TYR A 63 -9.39 -73.68 26.11
C TYR A 63 -8.22 -73.39 27.06
N THR A 64 -7.78 -72.11 27.10
CA THR A 64 -6.88 -71.60 28.13
C THR A 64 -7.68 -71.56 29.46
N VAL A 65 -7.37 -72.42 30.36
CA VAL A 65 -7.96 -72.43 31.72
C VAL A 65 -7.42 -71.24 32.49
N ARG A 66 -8.29 -70.26 32.74
CA ARG A 66 -7.88 -69.10 33.54
C ARG A 66 -7.75 -69.48 35.01
N ILE A 67 -6.67 -69.02 35.62
CA ILE A 67 -6.43 -69.20 37.07
C ILE A 67 -7.60 -68.55 37.83
N PRO A 68 -8.39 -69.27 38.67
CA PRO A 68 -9.53 -68.73 39.38
C PRO A 68 -9.06 -67.70 40.42
N ARG A 69 -9.81 -66.59 40.55
CA ARG A 69 -9.54 -65.54 41.54
C ARG A 69 -9.63 -66.12 42.95
N PRO A 70 -8.57 -66.10 43.80
CA PRO A 70 -8.64 -66.53 45.18
C PRO A 70 -9.53 -65.66 46.02
N SER A 71 -10.21 -66.19 47.04
CA SER A 71 -11.01 -65.40 47.97
C SER A 71 -10.12 -64.44 48.79
N ALA A 72 -10.56 -63.20 48.99
CA ALA A 72 -9.84 -62.15 49.72
C ALA A 72 -9.36 -62.63 51.13
N SER A 73 -10.12 -63.53 51.76
CA SER A 73 -9.77 -64.10 53.06
C SER A 73 -8.57 -65.08 53.07
N ARG A 74 -8.21 -65.60 51.89
CA ARG A 74 -7.05 -66.53 51.73
C ARG A 74 -5.77 -65.81 51.31
N MET A 75 -5.90 -64.54 50.81
CA MET A 75 -4.74 -63.76 50.32
C MET A 75 -4.09 -62.98 51.45
N SER A 76 -2.82 -62.73 51.34
CA SER A 76 -2.11 -61.73 52.15
C SER A 76 -2.71 -60.36 51.87
N ARG A 77 -2.73 -59.49 52.87
CA ARG A 77 -3.23 -58.05 52.66
C ARG A 77 -2.48 -57.37 51.51
N TRP A 78 -1.19 -57.63 51.39
CA TRP A 78 -0.39 -57.03 50.30
C TRP A 78 -0.77 -57.60 48.92
N ASP A 79 -0.85 -58.93 48.81
CA ASP A 79 -1.21 -59.58 47.53
C ASP A 79 -2.66 -59.22 47.10
N HIS A 80 -3.57 -59.01 48.05
CA HIS A 80 -4.89 -58.52 47.76
C HIS A 80 -4.86 -57.08 47.19
N GLN A 81 -4.09 -56.14 47.81
CA GLN A 81 -3.99 -54.74 47.33
C GLN A 81 -3.36 -54.69 45.93
N VAL A 82 -2.31 -55.49 45.66
CA VAL A 82 -1.72 -55.53 44.35
C VAL A 82 -2.68 -56.12 43.31
N SER A 83 -3.44 -57.17 43.66
CA SER A 83 -4.46 -57.71 42.76
C SER A 83 -5.58 -56.66 42.42
N GLU A 84 -6.05 -55.91 43.38
CA GLU A 84 -7.01 -54.80 43.15
C GLU A 84 -6.40 -53.69 42.29
N LEU A 85 -5.11 -53.35 42.47
CA LEU A 85 -4.37 -52.43 41.63
C LEU A 85 -4.24 -52.93 40.18
N CYS A 86 -3.98 -54.23 40.00
CA CYS A 86 -3.93 -54.84 38.67
C CYS A 86 -5.29 -54.78 37.97
N ASP A 87 -6.38 -55.09 38.65
CA ASP A 87 -7.76 -54.97 38.15
C ASP A 87 -8.06 -53.54 37.75
N PHE A 88 -7.66 -52.57 38.58
CA PHE A 88 -7.79 -51.15 38.26
C PHE A 88 -7.00 -50.76 37.00
N LEU A 89 -5.75 -51.18 36.88
CA LEU A 89 -4.91 -50.91 35.74
C LEU A 89 -5.44 -51.57 34.45
N GLU A 90 -5.89 -52.84 34.52
CA GLU A 90 -6.50 -53.51 33.37
C GLU A 90 -7.75 -52.78 32.89
N THR A 91 -8.60 -52.28 33.80
CA THR A 91 -9.87 -51.66 33.50
C THR A 91 -9.70 -50.21 33.00
N TYR A 92 -8.85 -49.42 33.68
CA TYR A 92 -8.81 -47.97 33.52
C TYR A 92 -7.58 -47.44 32.77
N SER A 93 -6.54 -48.29 32.53
CA SER A 93 -5.31 -47.81 31.86
C SER A 93 -5.59 -47.19 30.49
N VAL A 94 -6.48 -47.76 29.67
CA VAL A 94 -6.82 -47.24 28.35
C VAL A 94 -7.36 -45.81 28.45
N LEU A 95 -8.26 -45.56 29.39
CA LEU A 95 -8.89 -44.28 29.58
C LEU A 95 -7.92 -43.24 30.12
N LEU A 96 -7.15 -43.55 31.14
CA LEU A 96 -6.17 -42.65 31.75
C LEU A 96 -5.03 -42.29 30.81
N ILE A 97 -4.44 -43.27 30.13
CA ILE A 97 -3.34 -43.05 29.20
C ILE A 97 -3.81 -42.31 27.95
N SER A 98 -4.99 -42.62 27.41
CA SER A 98 -5.52 -41.92 26.25
C SER A 98 -5.91 -40.47 26.57
N LEU A 99 -6.44 -40.20 27.77
CA LEU A 99 -6.73 -38.84 28.22
C LEU A 99 -5.45 -38.01 28.38
N ALA A 100 -4.45 -38.56 29.05
CA ALA A 100 -3.14 -37.92 29.21
C ALA A 100 -2.42 -37.72 27.85
N GLY A 101 -2.46 -38.72 26.99
CA GLY A 101 -1.85 -38.66 25.66
C GLY A 101 -2.52 -37.62 24.75
N SER A 102 -3.87 -37.56 24.75
CA SER A 102 -4.60 -36.56 23.95
C SER A 102 -4.36 -35.15 24.48
N GLY A 103 -4.31 -34.96 25.79
CA GLY A 103 -3.93 -33.67 26.39
C GLY A 103 -2.53 -33.22 25.97
N GLY A 104 -1.56 -34.16 26.02
CA GLY A 104 -0.19 -33.92 25.52
C GLY A 104 -0.14 -33.55 24.02
N ALA A 105 -0.92 -34.27 23.22
CA ALA A 105 -1.00 -34.00 21.77
C ALA A 105 -1.54 -32.60 21.47
N VAL A 106 -2.61 -32.18 22.14
CA VAL A 106 -3.17 -30.82 22.01
C VAL A 106 -2.17 -29.76 22.48
N PHE A 107 -1.50 -29.99 23.60
CA PHE A 107 -0.48 -29.09 24.12
C PHE A 107 0.69 -28.93 23.13
N LEU A 108 1.20 -30.01 22.55
CA LEU A 108 2.27 -29.97 21.56
C LEU A 108 1.84 -29.29 20.28
N PHE A 109 0.61 -29.54 19.82
CA PHE A 109 0.04 -28.86 18.67
C PHE A 109 -0.03 -27.36 18.90
N TYR A 110 -0.58 -26.91 20.04
CA TYR A 110 -0.63 -25.49 20.40
C TYR A 110 0.76 -24.86 20.42
N ARG A 111 1.69 -25.48 21.15
CA ARG A 111 3.06 -24.97 21.32
C ARG A 111 3.82 -24.84 19.98
N ASN A 112 3.64 -25.83 19.07
CA ASN A 112 4.44 -25.90 17.84
C ASN A 112 3.80 -25.20 16.65
N LYS A 113 2.45 -25.10 16.61
CA LYS A 113 1.72 -24.61 15.44
C LYS A 113 0.99 -23.29 15.67
N LEU A 114 0.42 -23.07 16.85
CA LEU A 114 -0.38 -21.88 17.11
C LEU A 114 0.41 -20.77 17.80
N LYS A 115 1.19 -21.13 18.82
CA LYS A 115 1.89 -20.14 19.63
C LYS A 115 2.86 -19.24 18.83
N PRO A 116 3.74 -19.74 17.95
CA PRO A 116 4.70 -18.91 17.23
C PRO A 116 4.04 -17.84 16.34
N PRO A 117 3.06 -18.17 15.45
CA PRO A 117 2.45 -17.15 14.61
C PRO A 117 1.58 -16.17 15.40
N ILE A 118 0.94 -16.60 16.50
CA ILE A 118 0.17 -15.71 17.36
C ILE A 118 1.08 -14.69 18.06
N GLU A 119 2.23 -15.12 18.59
CA GLU A 119 3.20 -14.21 19.22
C GLU A 119 3.80 -13.26 18.20
N GLU A 120 4.09 -13.72 16.97
CA GLU A 120 4.61 -12.88 15.90
C GLU A 120 3.61 -11.81 15.46
N LEU A 121 2.33 -12.19 15.24
CA LEU A 121 1.27 -11.24 14.91
C LEU A 121 1.00 -10.26 16.07
N GLY A 122 1.08 -10.73 17.31
CA GLY A 122 0.93 -9.86 18.48
C GLY A 122 2.05 -8.82 18.57
N ARG A 123 3.31 -9.22 18.32
CA ARG A 123 4.46 -8.32 18.24
C ARG A 123 4.27 -7.30 17.11
N ALA A 124 3.91 -7.78 15.93
CA ALA A 124 3.69 -6.95 14.75
C ALA A 124 2.58 -5.91 14.98
N SER A 125 1.46 -6.33 15.57
CA SER A 125 0.36 -5.44 15.92
C SER A 125 0.76 -4.35 16.91
N LYS A 126 1.57 -4.69 17.93
CA LYS A 126 2.11 -3.74 18.89
C LYS A 126 3.01 -2.69 18.20
N MET A 127 3.92 -3.13 17.33
CA MET A 127 4.81 -2.22 16.59
C MET A 127 4.02 -1.26 15.70
N ILE A 128 2.98 -1.74 15.00
CA ILE A 128 2.08 -0.87 14.24
C ILE A 128 1.39 0.15 15.15
N GLY A 129 0.92 -0.25 16.33
CA GLY A 129 0.31 0.64 17.31
C GLY A 129 1.26 1.73 17.83
N GLU A 130 2.56 1.45 17.85
CA GLU A 130 3.64 2.41 18.19
C GLU A 130 4.10 3.21 16.96
N ASN A 131 3.41 3.13 15.84
CA ASN A 131 3.74 3.78 14.56
C ASN A 131 5.10 3.34 13.97
N ASN A 132 5.62 2.21 14.40
CA ASN A 132 6.83 1.60 13.87
C ASN A 132 6.45 0.55 12.81
N LEU A 133 6.71 0.86 11.55
CA LEU A 133 6.45 -0.01 10.40
C LEU A 133 7.72 -0.69 9.86
N ASP A 134 8.89 -0.42 10.46
CA ASP A 134 10.19 -0.97 10.05
C ASP A 134 10.43 -2.34 10.69
N PHE A 135 9.65 -3.33 10.27
CA PHE A 135 9.78 -4.73 10.63
C PHE A 135 9.20 -5.60 9.50
N GLN A 136 9.42 -6.90 9.59
CA GLN A 136 8.78 -7.90 8.72
C GLN A 136 8.16 -8.99 9.59
N VAL A 137 7.03 -9.53 9.15
CA VAL A 137 6.40 -10.70 9.78
C VAL A 137 7.11 -11.94 9.26
N ASP A 138 7.89 -12.59 10.12
CA ASP A 138 8.68 -13.78 9.78
C ASP A 138 7.96 -15.07 10.16
N TYR A 139 7.08 -15.53 9.29
CA TYR A 139 6.44 -16.84 9.40
C TYR A 139 6.31 -17.49 8.02
N THR A 140 7.08 -18.54 7.78
CA THR A 140 7.29 -19.12 6.43
C THR A 140 6.43 -20.35 6.12
N ASN A 141 5.67 -20.90 7.09
CA ASN A 141 4.83 -22.07 6.86
C ASN A 141 3.67 -21.75 5.90
N LYS A 142 3.28 -22.74 5.09
CA LYS A 142 2.21 -22.64 4.09
C LYS A 142 0.87 -23.16 4.61
N ASP A 143 0.65 -23.08 5.93
CA ASP A 143 -0.62 -23.42 6.57
C ASP A 143 -1.55 -22.17 6.69
N GLU A 144 -2.71 -22.32 7.31
CA GLU A 144 -3.69 -21.27 7.49
C GLU A 144 -3.12 -20.08 8.30
N MET A 145 -2.20 -20.36 9.26
CA MET A 145 -1.51 -19.28 10.00
C MET A 145 -0.51 -18.55 9.10
N GLY A 146 0.16 -19.26 8.19
CA GLY A 146 1.05 -18.65 7.21
C GLY A 146 0.31 -17.73 6.25
N GLN A 147 -0.88 -18.11 5.81
CA GLN A 147 -1.74 -17.25 4.99
C GLN A 147 -2.13 -15.97 5.76
N LEU A 148 -2.53 -16.11 7.02
CA LEU A 148 -2.87 -14.98 7.87
C LEU A 148 -1.68 -14.02 8.05
N CYS A 149 -0.48 -14.56 8.29
CA CYS A 149 0.75 -13.77 8.41
C CYS A 149 1.08 -13.04 7.09
N GLN A 150 0.87 -13.68 5.94
CA GLN A 150 1.09 -13.05 4.62
C GLN A 150 0.09 -11.90 4.36
N GLU A 151 -1.19 -12.07 4.69
CA GLU A 151 -2.17 -10.99 4.55
C GLU A 151 -1.87 -9.82 5.51
N PHE A 152 -1.39 -10.11 6.72
CA PHE A 152 -0.94 -9.09 7.66
C PHE A 152 0.28 -8.32 7.12
N GLU A 153 1.26 -9.02 6.55
CA GLU A 153 2.42 -8.38 5.91
C GLU A 153 2.02 -7.55 4.68
N ARG A 154 1.04 -8.00 3.89
CA ARG A 154 0.47 -7.22 2.79
C ARG A 154 -0.14 -5.90 3.30
N MET A 155 -0.93 -5.97 4.38
CA MET A 155 -1.52 -4.79 5.02
C MET A 155 -0.44 -3.83 5.54
N ARG A 156 0.61 -4.35 6.21
CA ARG A 156 1.74 -3.54 6.67
C ARG A 156 2.42 -2.79 5.51
N ARG A 157 2.70 -3.49 4.39
CA ARG A 157 3.30 -2.87 3.19
C ARG A 157 2.41 -1.77 2.63
N GLN A 158 1.10 -1.98 2.60
CA GLN A 158 0.16 -0.96 2.16
C GLN A 158 0.17 0.27 3.07
N LEU A 159 0.28 0.09 4.38
CA LEU A 159 0.44 1.18 5.34
C LEU A 159 1.74 1.96 5.11
N VAL A 160 2.87 1.28 4.86
CA VAL A 160 4.14 1.93 4.51
C VAL A 160 3.99 2.81 3.27
N LEU A 161 3.40 2.26 2.20
CA LEU A 161 3.19 3.00 0.96
C LEU A 161 2.26 4.20 1.16
N ASN A 162 1.20 4.05 1.94
CA ASN A 162 0.28 5.14 2.25
C ASN A 162 0.96 6.25 3.07
N ASN A 163 1.78 5.88 4.06
CA ASN A 163 2.55 6.85 4.84
C ASN A 163 3.56 7.60 3.96
N GLN A 164 4.29 6.91 3.09
CA GLN A 164 5.22 7.55 2.15
C GLN A 164 4.50 8.56 1.24
N LYS A 165 3.33 8.19 0.70
CA LYS A 165 2.52 9.11 -0.10
C LYS A 165 2.06 10.31 0.72
N LEU A 166 1.59 10.09 1.94
CA LEU A 166 1.15 11.16 2.84
C LEU A 166 2.29 12.14 3.16
N TRP A 167 3.48 11.63 3.49
CA TRP A 167 4.65 12.47 3.74
C TRP A 167 5.04 13.29 2.53
N ARG A 168 5.03 12.68 1.33
CA ARG A 168 5.29 13.39 0.08
C ARG A 168 4.29 14.52 -0.15
N THR A 169 2.99 14.27 0.06
CA THR A 169 1.95 15.30 -0.07
C THR A 169 2.16 16.45 0.94
N ILE A 170 2.53 16.13 2.19
CA ILE A 170 2.82 17.14 3.21
C ILE A 170 4.06 17.97 2.85
N GLU A 171 5.10 17.35 2.29
CA GLU A 171 6.30 18.07 1.84
C GLU A 171 5.99 18.98 0.65
N GLU A 172 5.23 18.51 -0.33
CA GLU A 172 4.77 19.30 -1.47
C GLU A 172 3.91 20.50 -1.00
N GLU A 173 2.99 20.30 -0.05
CA GLU A 173 2.18 21.38 0.53
C GLU A 173 3.02 22.41 1.30
N LYS A 174 4.01 21.97 2.08
CA LYS A 174 4.94 22.87 2.78
C LYS A 174 5.78 23.70 1.79
N ALA A 175 6.29 23.04 0.74
CA ALA A 175 7.06 23.73 -0.30
C ALA A 175 6.19 24.77 -1.01
N LEU A 176 4.94 24.44 -1.36
CA LEU A 176 3.96 25.35 -1.93
C LEU A 176 3.72 26.57 -1.04
N ARG A 177 3.43 26.36 0.25
CA ARG A 177 3.21 27.46 1.21
C ARG A 177 4.43 28.37 1.37
N SER A 178 5.64 27.80 1.39
CA SER A 178 6.87 28.56 1.46
C SER A 178 7.09 29.43 0.23
N ALA A 179 6.89 28.84 -0.96
CA ALA A 179 7.02 29.54 -2.23
C ALA A 179 5.98 30.67 -2.37
N VAL A 180 4.71 30.42 -2.00
CA VAL A 180 3.66 31.44 -1.94
C VAL A 180 4.10 32.66 -1.09
N SER A 181 4.63 32.39 0.11
CA SER A 181 5.05 33.46 1.01
C SER A 181 6.23 34.26 0.45
N HIS A 182 7.16 33.59 -0.25
CA HIS A 182 8.31 34.24 -0.88
C HIS A 182 7.87 35.10 -2.06
N ASP A 183 7.03 34.57 -2.95
CA ASP A 183 6.63 35.21 -4.20
C ASP A 183 5.63 36.36 -4.00
N LEU A 184 4.89 36.36 -2.89
CA LEU A 184 4.11 37.52 -2.47
C LEU A 184 4.98 38.62 -1.82
N ARG A 185 6.02 38.23 -1.04
CA ARG A 185 6.86 39.20 -0.35
C ARG A 185 7.70 40.04 -1.32
N SER A 186 8.17 39.45 -2.43
CA SER A 186 9.00 40.14 -3.41
C SER A 186 8.26 41.35 -4.05
N PRO A 187 7.10 41.20 -4.73
CA PRO A 187 6.38 42.31 -5.33
C PRO A 187 5.90 43.32 -4.28
N LEU A 188 5.53 42.86 -3.09
CA LEU A 188 5.14 43.75 -1.99
C LEU A 188 6.30 44.64 -1.52
N SER A 189 7.52 44.09 -1.42
CA SER A 189 8.71 44.87 -1.05
C SER A 189 9.07 45.90 -2.12
N VAL A 190 8.96 45.53 -3.41
CA VAL A 190 9.19 46.46 -4.53
C VAL A 190 8.15 47.58 -4.55
N LEU A 191 6.86 47.24 -4.37
CA LEU A 191 5.78 48.20 -4.26
C LEU A 191 6.00 49.19 -3.12
N LYS A 192 6.36 48.67 -1.93
CA LYS A 192 6.69 49.47 -0.76
C LYS A 192 7.86 50.42 -1.04
N GLY A 193 8.93 49.94 -1.69
CA GLY A 193 10.07 50.76 -2.08
C GLY A 193 9.68 51.90 -3.01
N TYR A 194 8.85 51.68 -4.04
CA TYR A 194 8.36 52.75 -4.91
C TYR A 194 7.51 53.76 -4.18
N LEU A 195 6.66 53.34 -3.26
CA LEU A 195 5.86 54.26 -2.44
C LEU A 195 6.71 55.11 -1.51
N GLU A 196 7.72 54.53 -0.85
CA GLU A 196 8.68 55.21 -0.01
C GLU A 196 9.50 56.25 -0.81
N MET A 197 9.99 55.87 -2.00
CA MET A 197 10.70 56.79 -2.90
C MET A 197 9.81 57.97 -3.37
N LEU A 198 8.55 57.68 -3.75
CA LEU A 198 7.59 58.73 -4.14
C LEU A 198 7.38 59.75 -2.97
N GLU A 199 7.23 59.21 -1.75
CA GLU A 199 7.05 60.08 -0.56
C GLU A 199 8.29 60.93 -0.27
N GLU A 200 9.46 60.35 -0.36
CA GLU A 200 10.74 61.01 -0.11
C GLU A 200 11.06 62.07 -1.15
N PHE A 201 10.89 61.76 -2.47
CA PHE A 201 11.11 62.71 -3.57
C PHE A 201 10.11 63.86 -3.56
N ARG A 202 8.84 63.58 -3.17
CA ARG A 202 7.83 64.61 -2.97
C ARG A 202 8.20 65.58 -1.83
N LYS A 203 8.67 65.07 -0.68
CA LYS A 203 9.14 65.88 0.48
C LYS A 203 10.34 66.74 0.11
N ALA A 204 11.25 66.21 -0.70
CA ALA A 204 12.46 66.87 -1.14
C ALA A 204 12.23 67.88 -2.27
N GLY A 205 11.01 67.93 -2.86
CA GLY A 205 10.71 68.83 -3.97
C GLY A 205 11.42 68.49 -5.30
N ILE A 206 11.92 67.25 -5.44
CA ILE A 206 12.67 66.78 -6.61
C ILE A 206 11.86 65.81 -7.51
N LEU A 207 10.57 65.62 -7.17
CA LEU A 207 9.69 64.76 -7.96
C LEU A 207 9.20 65.50 -9.19
N ASP A 208 9.64 65.09 -10.38
CA ASP A 208 9.07 65.55 -11.64
C ASP A 208 7.93 64.65 -12.10
N GLN A 209 7.09 65.14 -13.03
CA GLN A 209 5.93 64.40 -13.51
C GLN A 209 6.26 63.10 -14.24
N GLU A 210 7.40 63.02 -14.91
CA GLU A 210 7.85 61.86 -15.65
C GLU A 210 8.23 60.72 -14.69
N LYS A 211 9.05 60.98 -13.65
CA LYS A 211 9.44 60.05 -12.62
C LYS A 211 8.25 59.57 -11.76
N GLU A 212 7.34 60.48 -11.44
CA GLU A 212 6.08 60.15 -10.76
C GLU A 212 5.30 59.11 -11.56
N GLY A 213 5.13 59.38 -12.88
CA GLY A 213 4.44 58.50 -13.82
C GLY A 213 5.09 57.11 -13.91
N GLU A 214 6.42 57.06 -14.02
CA GLU A 214 7.17 55.79 -14.08
C GLU A 214 7.00 54.96 -12.80
N MET A 215 7.11 55.59 -11.63
CA MET A 215 6.98 54.90 -10.34
C MET A 215 5.57 54.38 -10.07
N LEU A 216 4.54 55.18 -10.47
CA LEU A 216 3.15 54.74 -10.39
C LEU A 216 2.84 53.58 -11.33
N GLU A 217 3.36 53.65 -12.56
CA GLU A 217 3.19 52.55 -13.53
C GLU A 217 3.89 51.27 -13.06
N ALA A 218 5.12 51.38 -12.50
CA ALA A 218 5.82 50.27 -11.93
C ALA A 218 5.07 49.68 -10.72
N SER A 219 4.53 50.53 -9.85
CA SER A 219 3.69 50.13 -8.73
C SER A 219 2.43 49.39 -9.18
N ARG A 220 1.73 49.93 -10.21
CA ARG A 220 0.55 49.30 -10.80
C ARG A 220 0.85 47.92 -11.37
N LYS A 221 2.00 47.74 -12.02
CA LYS A 221 2.46 46.42 -12.52
C LYS A 221 2.69 45.40 -11.39
N GLN A 222 3.18 45.84 -10.22
CA GLN A 222 3.34 44.95 -9.08
C GLN A 222 1.97 44.50 -8.51
N VAL A 223 0.99 45.44 -8.40
CA VAL A 223 -0.36 45.09 -7.96
C VAL A 223 -1.01 44.09 -8.91
N GLN A 224 -0.97 44.35 -10.24
CA GLN A 224 -1.50 43.40 -11.23
C GLN A 224 -0.87 42.00 -11.13
N ARG A 225 0.42 41.95 -10.85
CA ARG A 225 1.13 40.68 -10.63
C ARG A 225 0.61 39.93 -9.40
N MET A 226 0.35 40.65 -8.32
CA MET A 226 -0.21 40.08 -7.09
C MET A 226 -1.63 39.56 -7.33
N ASP A 227 -2.46 40.30 -8.08
CA ASP A 227 -3.82 39.85 -8.44
C ASP A 227 -3.77 38.57 -9.26
N GLN A 228 -2.91 38.48 -10.28
CA GLN A 228 -2.72 37.26 -11.09
C GLN A 228 -2.27 36.07 -10.22
N PHE A 229 -1.42 36.34 -9.23
CA PHE A 229 -0.96 35.32 -8.31
C PHE A 229 -2.10 34.82 -7.39
N VAL A 230 -2.93 35.71 -6.87
CA VAL A 230 -4.09 35.37 -6.04
C VAL A 230 -5.13 34.58 -6.84
N ASP A 231 -5.41 34.96 -8.07
CA ASP A 231 -6.32 34.25 -8.97
C ASP A 231 -5.84 32.84 -9.24
N MET A 232 -4.54 32.67 -9.43
CA MET A 232 -3.91 31.35 -9.63
C MET A 232 -3.95 30.49 -8.37
N MET A 233 -3.78 31.06 -7.18
CA MET A 233 -3.96 30.35 -5.91
C MET A 233 -5.41 29.93 -5.70
N ALA A 234 -6.38 30.77 -6.06
CA ALA A 234 -7.79 30.41 -6.04
C ALA A 234 -8.10 29.25 -6.98
N LYS A 235 -7.49 29.23 -8.17
CA LYS A 235 -7.59 28.10 -9.10
C LYS A 235 -7.00 26.80 -8.51
N LEU A 236 -5.83 26.83 -7.88
CA LEU A 236 -5.24 25.67 -7.21
C LEU A 236 -6.17 25.10 -6.13
N ASN A 237 -6.67 25.95 -5.23
CA ASN A 237 -7.60 25.52 -4.19
C ASN A 237 -8.90 24.93 -4.77
N SER A 238 -9.43 25.54 -5.84
CA SER A 238 -10.61 25.01 -6.51
C SER A 238 -10.36 23.69 -7.20
N LEU A 239 -9.15 23.45 -7.69
CA LEU A 239 -8.74 22.23 -8.37
C LEU A 239 -8.81 21.01 -7.44
N GLU A 240 -8.40 21.13 -6.19
CA GLU A 240 -8.47 20.03 -5.21
C GLU A 240 -9.93 19.58 -4.97
N GLN A 241 -10.85 20.54 -4.90
CA GLN A 241 -12.26 20.31 -4.63
C GLN A 241 -13.10 20.03 -5.89
N ARG A 242 -12.57 20.35 -7.09
CA ARG A 242 -13.30 20.23 -8.35
C ARG A 242 -13.60 18.76 -8.66
N VAL A 243 -14.86 18.40 -8.76
CA VAL A 243 -15.29 17.13 -9.34
C VAL A 243 -15.22 17.27 -10.85
N LEU A 244 -14.47 16.39 -11.52
CA LEU A 244 -14.35 16.40 -12.99
C LEU A 244 -15.71 16.06 -13.62
N LYS A 245 -16.10 16.84 -14.62
CA LYS A 245 -17.36 16.64 -15.36
C LYS A 245 -17.07 15.81 -16.61
N ALA A 246 -17.45 14.53 -16.59
CA ALA A 246 -17.33 13.68 -17.76
C ALA A 246 -18.31 14.12 -18.86
N GLY A 247 -17.80 14.57 -19.98
CA GLY A 247 -18.55 14.95 -21.17
C GLY A 247 -17.82 14.47 -22.45
N PRO A 248 -18.51 14.38 -23.59
CA PRO A 248 -17.89 14.04 -24.86
C PRO A 248 -16.92 15.15 -25.28
N VAL A 249 -15.70 14.77 -25.66
CA VAL A 249 -14.68 15.68 -26.19
C VAL A 249 -14.47 15.39 -27.67
N ILE A 250 -14.81 16.37 -28.50
CA ILE A 250 -14.72 16.26 -29.96
C ILE A 250 -13.42 16.93 -30.42
N ALA A 251 -12.54 16.16 -31.08
CA ALA A 251 -11.22 16.62 -31.52
C ALA A 251 -11.26 17.89 -32.38
N LYS A 252 -12.23 18.02 -33.30
CA LYS A 252 -12.37 19.19 -34.16
C LYS A 252 -12.78 20.46 -33.41
N GLU A 253 -13.62 20.33 -32.40
CA GLU A 253 -14.02 21.48 -31.56
C GLU A 253 -12.83 21.96 -30.72
N LEU A 254 -12.10 21.01 -30.14
CA LEU A 254 -10.89 21.30 -29.34
C LEU A 254 -9.80 21.95 -30.22
N GLU A 255 -9.59 21.48 -31.46
CA GLU A 255 -8.69 22.13 -32.43
C GLU A 255 -9.10 23.56 -32.68
N GLN A 256 -10.40 23.82 -32.91
CA GLN A 256 -10.88 25.17 -33.22
C GLN A 256 -10.64 26.13 -32.04
N GLU A 257 -10.88 25.70 -30.81
CA GLU A 257 -10.63 26.50 -29.60
C GLU A 257 -9.13 26.78 -29.40
N ILE A 258 -8.29 25.77 -29.57
CA ILE A 258 -6.81 25.96 -29.47
C ILE A 258 -6.32 26.95 -30.55
N ARG A 259 -6.82 26.87 -31.76
CA ARG A 259 -6.47 27.82 -32.83
C ARG A 259 -6.97 29.25 -32.52
N GLN A 260 -8.13 29.41 -31.88
CA GLN A 260 -8.60 30.72 -31.42
C GLN A 260 -7.69 31.26 -30.31
N ALA A 261 -7.31 30.47 -29.35
CA ALA A 261 -6.36 30.85 -28.30
C ALA A 261 -4.99 31.25 -28.89
N PHE A 262 -4.50 30.50 -29.88
CA PHE A 262 -3.26 30.86 -30.59
C PHE A 262 -3.34 32.21 -31.28
N THR A 263 -4.46 32.55 -31.94
CA THR A 263 -4.63 33.83 -32.63
C THR A 263 -4.49 35.01 -31.66
N ALA A 264 -4.86 34.82 -30.39
CA ALA A 264 -4.72 35.85 -29.36
C ALA A 264 -3.28 35.93 -28.79
N LEU A 265 -2.58 34.81 -28.67
CA LEU A 265 -1.30 34.70 -27.98
C LEU A 265 -0.08 34.75 -28.91
N GLY A 266 -0.17 34.16 -30.10
CA GLY A 266 0.95 33.83 -30.99
C GLY A 266 1.13 34.74 -32.19
N ARG A 267 0.94 36.08 -32.06
CA ARG A 267 0.86 37.07 -33.15
C ARG A 267 2.00 37.00 -34.17
N ASP A 268 3.21 36.58 -33.75
CA ASP A 268 4.43 36.56 -34.58
C ASP A 268 4.96 35.15 -34.83
N LYS A 269 4.19 34.11 -34.55
CA LYS A 269 4.59 32.71 -34.67
C LYS A 269 3.71 31.97 -35.68
N GLN A 270 4.23 30.86 -36.20
CA GLN A 270 3.50 29.95 -37.07
C GLN A 270 2.99 28.76 -36.23
N LEU A 271 1.74 28.35 -36.46
CA LEU A 271 1.13 27.18 -35.83
C LEU A 271 0.91 26.08 -36.85
N ASP A 272 1.56 24.97 -36.65
CA ASP A 272 1.32 23.70 -37.37
C ASP A 272 0.50 22.77 -36.47
N PHE A 273 -0.77 22.57 -36.82
CA PHE A 273 -1.69 21.77 -36.02
C PHE A 273 -2.12 20.51 -36.77
N HIS A 274 -1.87 19.35 -36.19
CA HIS A 274 -2.20 18.06 -36.74
C HIS A 274 -3.11 17.26 -35.80
N ILE A 275 -4.07 16.52 -36.38
CA ILE A 275 -4.82 15.46 -35.66
C ILE A 275 -4.27 14.15 -36.17
N SER A 276 -3.39 13.51 -35.39
CA SER A 276 -2.73 12.27 -35.78
C SER A 276 -3.63 11.04 -35.64
N GLU A 277 -4.56 11.06 -34.70
CA GLU A 277 -5.47 9.96 -34.45
C GLU A 277 -6.81 10.46 -33.90
N ASN A 278 -7.91 9.93 -34.45
CA ASN A 278 -9.27 10.23 -33.99
C ASN A 278 -10.14 8.98 -34.18
N THR A 279 -9.94 7.97 -33.31
CA THR A 279 -10.53 6.63 -33.48
C THR A 279 -11.67 6.31 -32.51
N GLY A 280 -12.09 7.26 -31.67
CA GLY A 280 -13.16 6.98 -30.72
C GLY A 280 -13.71 8.16 -29.95
N ASP A 281 -14.85 7.94 -29.30
CA ASP A 281 -15.47 8.90 -28.38
C ASP A 281 -14.71 8.93 -27.05
N PHE A 282 -14.12 10.06 -26.76
CA PHE A 282 -13.43 10.28 -25.50
C PHE A 282 -14.35 11.02 -24.52
N LEU A 283 -14.45 10.51 -23.30
CA LEU A 283 -15.16 11.16 -22.20
C LEU A 283 -14.15 11.79 -21.24
N GLY A 284 -14.21 13.11 -21.12
CA GLY A 284 -13.33 13.89 -20.26
C GLY A 284 -13.96 15.22 -19.84
N ASP A 285 -13.27 15.96 -18.95
CA ASP A 285 -13.67 17.33 -18.62
C ASP A 285 -13.06 18.29 -19.67
N ARG A 286 -13.89 18.72 -20.62
CA ARG A 286 -13.47 19.58 -21.75
C ARG A 286 -12.85 20.90 -21.28
N GLU A 287 -13.41 21.53 -20.24
CA GLU A 287 -12.89 22.79 -19.72
C GLU A 287 -11.47 22.64 -19.17
N VAL A 288 -11.22 21.55 -18.45
CA VAL A 288 -9.89 21.21 -17.90
C VAL A 288 -8.90 20.91 -19.00
N ILE A 289 -9.30 20.13 -20.01
CA ILE A 289 -8.43 19.77 -21.14
C ILE A 289 -8.06 21.03 -21.92
N LEU A 290 -9.00 21.95 -22.16
CA LEU A 290 -8.75 23.20 -22.82
C LEU A 290 -7.81 24.10 -22.00
N GLU A 291 -8.03 24.24 -20.69
CA GLU A 291 -7.16 25.03 -19.81
C GLU A 291 -5.72 24.52 -19.82
N VAL A 292 -5.53 23.20 -19.83
CA VAL A 292 -4.19 22.61 -20.00
C VAL A 292 -3.60 22.94 -21.37
N ALA A 293 -4.37 22.78 -22.44
CA ALA A 293 -3.93 23.11 -23.79
C ALA A 293 -3.50 24.58 -23.92
N GLU A 294 -4.27 25.52 -23.37
CA GLU A 294 -3.95 26.95 -23.35
C GLU A 294 -2.67 27.24 -22.55
N ASN A 295 -2.45 26.58 -21.40
CA ASN A 295 -1.23 26.71 -20.62
C ASN A 295 0.00 26.24 -21.40
N LEU A 296 -0.09 25.08 -22.06
CA LEU A 296 1.00 24.55 -22.88
C LEU A 296 1.29 25.44 -24.08
N LEU A 297 0.23 25.92 -24.76
CA LEU A 297 0.34 26.82 -25.88
C LEU A 297 0.96 28.17 -25.47
N SER A 298 0.56 28.75 -24.35
CA SER A 298 1.13 29.98 -23.81
C SER A 298 2.63 29.84 -23.54
N ASN A 299 3.07 28.68 -22.99
CA ASN A 299 4.48 28.40 -22.80
C ASN A 299 5.22 28.27 -24.13
N ALA A 300 4.67 27.50 -25.08
CA ALA A 300 5.27 27.36 -26.41
C ALA A 300 5.38 28.73 -27.14
N CYS A 301 4.35 29.57 -27.12
CA CYS A 301 4.40 30.91 -27.70
C CYS A 301 5.50 31.81 -27.11
N ARG A 302 5.88 31.56 -25.86
CA ARG A 302 6.95 32.33 -25.19
C ARG A 302 8.34 31.89 -25.60
N TYR A 303 8.56 30.58 -25.67
CA TYR A 303 9.90 30.00 -25.84
C TYR A 303 10.22 29.66 -27.29
N ALA A 304 9.22 29.51 -28.16
CA ALA A 304 9.42 29.29 -29.58
C ALA A 304 10.17 30.45 -30.23
N GLU A 305 11.05 30.14 -31.17
CA GLU A 305 11.61 31.16 -32.07
C GLU A 305 10.61 31.57 -33.17
N LYS A 306 10.04 30.62 -33.89
CA LYS A 306 9.14 30.88 -35.03
C LYS A 306 7.98 29.92 -35.14
N VAL A 307 8.17 28.63 -34.83
CA VAL A 307 7.21 27.56 -35.15
C VAL A 307 6.78 26.78 -33.91
N ILE A 308 5.46 26.57 -33.82
CA ILE A 308 4.86 25.72 -32.79
C ILE A 308 4.09 24.60 -33.49
N GLU A 309 4.41 23.37 -33.16
CA GLU A 309 3.71 22.19 -33.65
C GLU A 309 2.79 21.63 -32.55
N ILE A 310 1.53 21.39 -32.88
CA ILE A 310 0.58 20.71 -31.98
C ILE A 310 0.07 19.45 -32.63
N ASP A 311 0.19 18.34 -31.92
CA ASP A 311 -0.35 17.05 -32.33
C ASP A 311 -1.42 16.59 -31.35
N LEU A 312 -2.64 16.42 -31.82
CA LEU A 312 -3.79 15.95 -31.06
C LEU A 312 -4.12 14.52 -31.45
N SER A 313 -4.08 13.60 -30.50
CA SER A 313 -4.50 12.21 -30.65
C SER A 313 -5.65 11.91 -29.71
N VAL A 314 -6.78 11.43 -30.25
CA VAL A 314 -7.98 11.08 -29.50
C VAL A 314 -8.35 9.64 -29.78
N THR A 315 -8.32 8.80 -28.74
CA THR A 315 -8.74 7.40 -28.77
C THR A 315 -9.88 7.16 -27.78
N SER A 316 -10.48 5.99 -27.81
CA SER A 316 -11.51 5.61 -26.82
C SER A 316 -10.98 5.46 -25.38
N ARG A 317 -9.67 5.44 -25.15
CA ARG A 317 -9.05 5.24 -23.85
C ARG A 317 -8.34 6.48 -23.32
N GLU A 318 -7.72 7.25 -24.22
CA GLU A 318 -6.87 8.39 -23.86
C GLU A 318 -6.95 9.48 -24.91
N LEU A 319 -6.76 10.72 -24.45
CA LEU A 319 -6.55 11.90 -25.26
C LEU A 319 -5.15 12.44 -24.96
N LYS A 320 -4.37 12.73 -26.02
CA LYS A 320 -3.03 13.31 -25.92
C LYS A 320 -2.96 14.62 -26.66
N ILE A 321 -2.38 15.61 -26.01
CA ILE A 321 -2.02 16.90 -26.62
C ILE A 321 -0.52 17.02 -26.50
N ARG A 322 0.19 16.96 -27.63
CA ARG A 322 1.62 17.15 -27.73
C ARG A 322 1.88 18.52 -28.32
N VAL A 323 2.59 19.38 -27.60
CA VAL A 323 3.00 20.71 -28.03
C VAL A 323 4.51 20.74 -28.10
N LYS A 324 5.03 21.11 -29.27
CA LYS A 324 6.47 21.25 -29.55
C LYS A 324 6.75 22.67 -29.98
N ASP A 325 7.84 23.25 -29.51
CA ASP A 325 8.39 24.51 -29.97
C ASP A 325 9.77 24.33 -30.59
N ASP A 326 10.25 25.35 -31.31
CA ASP A 326 11.57 25.42 -31.93
C ASP A 326 12.58 26.26 -31.12
N GLY A 327 12.37 26.40 -29.81
CA GLY A 327 13.22 27.18 -28.90
C GLY A 327 14.45 26.39 -28.41
N GLU A 328 15.07 26.89 -27.34
CA GLU A 328 16.28 26.28 -26.73
C GLU A 328 16.02 24.95 -26.01
N GLY A 329 14.75 24.61 -25.76
CA GLY A 329 14.40 23.43 -24.98
C GLY A 329 14.61 23.58 -23.46
N PHE A 330 14.43 22.49 -22.72
CA PHE A 330 14.65 22.45 -21.29
C PHE A 330 16.13 22.20 -20.97
N GLN A 331 16.73 23.07 -20.16
CA GLN A 331 18.15 23.00 -19.77
C GLN A 331 18.34 22.29 -18.41
N GLU A 332 17.28 22.09 -17.64
CA GLU A 332 17.31 21.55 -16.28
C GLU A 332 16.53 20.23 -16.13
N ASP A 333 16.57 19.67 -14.92
CA ASP A 333 15.89 18.42 -14.61
C ASP A 333 14.36 18.56 -14.80
N LYS A 334 13.81 17.70 -15.64
CA LYS A 334 12.40 17.72 -16.08
C LYS A 334 11.41 17.53 -14.94
N GLU A 335 11.82 16.83 -13.87
CA GLU A 335 10.98 16.67 -12.67
C GLU A 335 10.87 17.98 -11.88
N GLU A 336 11.92 18.81 -11.88
CA GLU A 336 11.94 20.12 -11.22
C GLU A 336 11.01 21.12 -11.92
N LEU A 337 10.97 21.08 -13.26
CA LEU A 337 10.15 22.00 -14.09
C LEU A 337 8.64 21.88 -13.86
N THR A 338 8.19 20.75 -13.34
CA THR A 338 6.79 20.52 -12.99
C THR A 338 6.46 20.80 -11.51
N LYS A 339 7.45 21.18 -10.70
CA LYS A 339 7.23 21.62 -9.33
C LYS A 339 6.57 23.01 -9.28
N ALA A 340 5.82 23.25 -8.23
CA ALA A 340 5.18 24.55 -8.04
C ALA A 340 6.24 25.65 -7.95
N PHE A 341 6.01 26.79 -8.64
CA PHE A 341 6.86 28.00 -8.62
C PHE A 341 8.24 27.86 -9.24
N TYR A 342 8.47 26.80 -10.01
CA TYR A 342 9.73 26.67 -10.71
C TYR A 342 9.81 27.68 -11.88
N GLN A 343 10.90 28.44 -11.97
CA GLN A 343 11.16 29.43 -13.01
C GLN A 343 12.60 29.30 -13.52
N GLN A 344 12.77 29.07 -14.80
CA GLN A 344 14.08 28.86 -15.43
C GLN A 344 14.95 30.13 -15.49
N ASN A 345 14.39 31.33 -15.43
CA ASN A 345 15.10 32.61 -15.53
C ASN A 345 14.54 33.69 -14.59
N ILE A 346 15.40 34.20 -13.71
CA ILE A 346 15.07 35.28 -12.75
C ILE A 346 14.70 36.60 -13.48
N LYS A 347 15.17 36.83 -14.71
CA LYS A 347 14.85 38.02 -15.50
C LYS A 347 13.43 38.02 -16.07
N ASP A 348 12.83 36.84 -16.32
CA ASP A 348 11.45 36.69 -16.79
C ASP A 348 10.44 36.54 -15.64
N SER A 349 10.90 36.50 -14.41
CA SER A 349 10.08 36.40 -13.20
C SER A 349 9.05 37.53 -13.05
N LEU A 350 9.19 38.60 -13.81
CA LEU A 350 8.31 39.75 -13.79
C LEU A 350 6.93 39.54 -14.47
N LYS A 351 6.79 38.45 -15.28
CA LYS A 351 5.56 38.25 -16.07
C LYS A 351 4.79 36.96 -15.78
N HIS A 352 5.39 35.96 -15.14
CA HIS A 352 4.76 34.65 -14.97
C HIS A 352 5.15 33.98 -13.65
N THR A 353 4.19 33.26 -13.05
CA THR A 353 4.28 32.71 -11.67
C THR A 353 4.89 31.30 -11.60
N GLY A 354 5.30 30.67 -12.72
CA GLY A 354 5.83 29.30 -12.72
C GLY A 354 4.84 28.19 -12.32
N LEU A 355 3.54 28.51 -12.24
CA LEU A 355 2.51 27.57 -11.78
C LEU A 355 1.75 26.88 -12.91
N GLY A 356 1.82 27.38 -14.17
CA GLY A 356 1.06 26.82 -15.28
C GLY A 356 1.35 25.35 -15.54
N MET A 357 2.65 24.96 -15.56
CA MET A 357 3.06 23.55 -15.76
C MET A 357 2.65 22.66 -14.57
N TYR A 358 2.77 23.18 -13.36
CA TYR A 358 2.33 22.46 -12.15
C TYR A 358 0.80 22.20 -12.17
N ILE A 359 -0.01 23.20 -12.49
CA ILE A 359 -1.47 23.07 -12.64
C ILE A 359 -1.80 22.07 -13.75
N SER A 360 -1.12 22.17 -14.90
CA SER A 360 -1.31 21.23 -16.01
C SER A 360 -1.01 19.79 -15.61
N ARG A 361 0.05 19.57 -14.84
CA ARG A 361 0.37 18.25 -14.28
C ARG A 361 -0.75 17.74 -13.37
N LEU A 362 -1.20 18.55 -12.42
CA LEU A 362 -2.28 18.16 -11.50
C LEU A 362 -3.59 17.83 -12.23
N TYR A 363 -3.94 18.57 -13.27
CA TYR A 363 -5.12 18.28 -14.09
C TYR A 363 -4.99 16.96 -14.84
N CYS A 364 -3.83 16.69 -15.44
CA CYS A 364 -3.55 15.41 -16.09
C CYS A 364 -3.63 14.24 -15.09
N GLU A 365 -3.00 14.38 -13.92
CA GLU A 365 -3.02 13.36 -12.85
C GLU A 365 -4.45 13.12 -12.35
N LYS A 366 -5.25 14.17 -12.19
CA LYS A 366 -6.66 14.07 -11.77
C LYS A 366 -7.53 13.33 -12.78
N HIS A 367 -7.19 13.42 -14.09
CA HIS A 367 -7.77 12.59 -15.16
C HIS A 367 -7.16 11.17 -15.24
N GLY A 368 -6.29 10.78 -14.27
CA GLY A 368 -5.60 9.49 -14.29
C GLY A 368 -4.51 9.36 -15.36
N GLY A 369 -4.14 10.47 -15.99
CA GLY A 369 -3.07 10.59 -16.98
C GLY A 369 -1.77 11.14 -16.40
N SER A 370 -0.97 11.84 -17.21
CA SER A 370 0.33 12.42 -16.82
C SER A 370 0.73 13.56 -17.74
N LEU A 371 1.66 14.41 -17.28
CA LEU A 371 2.32 15.42 -18.08
C LEU A 371 3.79 15.00 -18.29
N LEU A 372 4.23 14.90 -19.55
CA LEU A 372 5.58 14.51 -19.92
C LEU A 372 6.32 15.69 -20.56
N LEU A 373 7.58 15.90 -20.16
CA LEU A 373 8.46 16.94 -20.68
C LEU A 373 9.66 16.27 -21.33
N GLU A 374 9.96 16.65 -22.57
CA GLU A 374 11.06 16.11 -23.35
C GLU A 374 11.72 17.21 -24.17
N ASN A 375 12.97 17.02 -24.58
CA ASN A 375 13.59 17.85 -25.60
C ASN A 375 13.56 17.07 -26.93
N ASP A 376 13.27 17.78 -28.02
CA ASP A 376 13.32 17.18 -29.34
C ASP A 376 14.79 17.01 -29.79
N GLN A 377 15.05 15.98 -30.59
CA GLN A 377 16.41 15.72 -31.11
C GLN A 377 16.91 16.82 -32.05
N ALA A 378 16.01 17.52 -32.71
CA ALA A 378 16.29 18.64 -33.60
C ALA A 378 16.39 20.00 -32.87
N GLY A 379 16.18 20.03 -31.54
CA GLY A 379 16.09 21.23 -30.70
C GLY A 379 14.66 21.57 -30.38
N GLY A 380 14.45 22.36 -29.28
CA GLY A 380 13.14 22.76 -28.80
C GLY A 380 12.58 21.89 -27.70
N ALA A 381 11.55 22.40 -27.00
CA ALA A 381 10.85 21.69 -25.96
C ALA A 381 9.62 20.94 -26.51
N VAL A 382 9.36 19.78 -25.94
CA VAL A 382 8.17 18.97 -26.21
C VAL A 382 7.45 18.71 -24.91
N VAL A 383 6.20 19.12 -24.82
CA VAL A 383 5.32 18.86 -23.69
C VAL A 383 4.12 18.04 -24.14
N THR A 384 3.90 16.89 -23.48
CA THR A 384 2.79 16.00 -23.81
C THR A 384 1.86 15.87 -22.61
N ALA A 385 0.65 16.38 -22.73
CA ALA A 385 -0.43 16.16 -21.76
C ALA A 385 -1.24 14.93 -22.15
N ILE A 386 -1.38 14.00 -21.22
CA ILE A 386 -2.12 12.75 -21.40
C ILE A 386 -3.30 12.75 -20.44
N PHE A 387 -4.50 12.52 -20.97
CA PHE A 387 -5.74 12.40 -20.22
C PHE A 387 -6.32 11.00 -20.42
N ARG A 388 -6.77 10.34 -19.37
CA ARG A 388 -7.49 9.08 -19.47
C ARG A 388 -8.99 9.31 -19.43
N LYS A 389 -9.72 8.42 -20.11
CA LYS A 389 -11.17 8.44 -20.12
C LYS A 389 -11.73 8.39 -18.70
N LEU A 390 -12.64 9.32 -18.38
CA LEU A 390 -13.39 9.28 -17.13
C LEU A 390 -14.47 8.20 -17.21
N SER A 391 -14.58 7.41 -16.16
CA SER A 391 -15.73 6.50 -15.97
C SER A 391 -16.90 7.32 -15.39
N HIS A 392 -18.11 7.00 -15.82
CA HIS A 392 -19.35 7.59 -15.32
C HIS A 392 -19.52 7.36 -13.83
#